data_93c9a8de612f88646084e50668f0a72c
#
_entry.id   93c9a8de612f88646084e50668f0a72c
#
_cell.length_a   1.000
_cell.length_b   1.000
_cell.length_c   1.000
_cell.angle_alpha   90.00
_cell.angle_beta   90.00
_cell.angle_gamma   90.00
#
_symmetry.space_group_name_H-M   'P 1'
#
loop_
_entity.id
_entity.type
_entity.pdbx_description
1 polymer ?
#
loop_
_entity_poly.entity_id
_entity_poly.type
_entity_poly.pdbx_seq_one_letter_code
_entity_poly.pdbx_strand_id
1 'polypeptide(L)'
;MRARLPDREGVVERDGVRVAFEVFGQGEPALLLIPASPITHARSWKGIVPSLARRFTVVTTDGRGTGRSDRPGTPECYTPAEVAADLLAVLDAAGVEQAALVAHCHAVPWALGLATDHPERAAGLFAIDPAVALAPPHPHTVEPDRRWADPVDAPSGWAMRNRRFWRQDGGYREWIEFFFGQQLPEPHSTKQYEDTVGWALDTDAEAMIAEREGRAAPAGGEAEALCRRVRCPVRVLHGSDDCCQPVARGRRLAELTGGDLVVLEGAGHLPHARDPVKVTRLISGFVDGITGASVRTTTWTRGPHRPMRALYLSSPIGLGHARRDVAIARELKRLRPELEIDWLAQHPVTAVLDAEGERIHPASRWLASESAHVASEAAGHDLHCFQALRRMDEILVANFMVFQEVVEEDCYDLIIGDEAWDVDYYWHENPELKRGQNVWLTDFVGYLPMPDGGEREAFLTTDYNAEMIEHIDRYPWIRDRAIFVG
;
A
#
# COMPACT_ATOMS: atom_id res chain seq x y z
N MET A 1 12.83 7.84 -1.05
CA MET A 1 13.58 6.55 -1.22
C MET A 1 12.60 5.39 -1.11
N ARG A 2 12.86 4.23 -1.77
CA ARG A 2 12.03 3.04 -1.60
C ARG A 2 12.39 2.31 -0.30
N ALA A 3 11.40 1.76 0.40
CA ALA A 3 11.63 0.89 1.57
C ALA A 3 12.36 -0.40 1.18
N ARG A 4 12.10 -0.92 -0.03
CA ARG A 4 12.77 -2.07 -0.61
C ARG A 4 13.02 -1.85 -2.10
N LEU A 5 14.24 -2.12 -2.55
CA LEU A 5 14.57 -2.19 -3.97
C LEU A 5 14.18 -3.55 -4.54
N PRO A 6 13.85 -3.64 -5.83
CA PRO A 6 13.62 -4.92 -6.48
C PRO A 6 14.88 -5.78 -6.46
N ASP A 7 14.69 -7.08 -6.28
CA ASP A 7 15.78 -8.06 -6.37
C ASP A 7 16.16 -8.29 -7.85
N ARG A 8 15.20 -8.07 -8.77
CA ARG A 8 15.39 -8.13 -10.22
C ARG A 8 14.40 -7.20 -10.93
N GLU A 9 14.88 -6.56 -11.99
CA GLU A 9 14.08 -5.77 -12.92
C GLU A 9 14.20 -6.33 -14.33
N GLY A 10 13.17 -6.15 -15.15
CA GLY A 10 13.19 -6.59 -16.53
C GLY A 10 12.18 -5.85 -17.41
N VAL A 11 12.29 -6.12 -18.69
CA VAL A 11 11.35 -5.65 -19.70
C VAL A 11 11.02 -6.84 -20.61
N VAL A 12 9.76 -7.06 -20.87
CA VAL A 12 9.29 -7.95 -21.94
C VAL A 12 8.88 -7.14 -23.15
N GLU A 13 9.14 -7.63 -24.34
CA GLU A 13 8.74 -6.99 -25.60
C GLU A 13 7.82 -7.91 -26.37
N ARG A 14 6.64 -7.42 -26.71
CA ARG A 14 5.64 -8.12 -27.51
C ARG A 14 5.07 -7.19 -28.57
N ASP A 15 5.13 -7.61 -29.82
CA ASP A 15 4.59 -6.86 -30.97
C ASP A 15 5.06 -5.38 -31.02
N GLY A 16 6.34 -5.17 -30.64
CA GLY A 16 6.96 -3.84 -30.60
C GLY A 16 6.56 -2.97 -29.38
N VAL A 17 5.85 -3.54 -28.41
CA VAL A 17 5.52 -2.84 -27.13
C VAL A 17 6.34 -3.43 -26.00
N ARG A 18 7.05 -2.57 -25.28
CA ARG A 18 7.87 -2.91 -24.13
C ARG A 18 7.08 -2.73 -22.84
N VAL A 19 7.09 -3.77 -21.99
CA VAL A 19 6.41 -3.78 -20.67
C VAL A 19 7.42 -4.06 -19.59
N ALA A 20 7.57 -3.12 -18.65
CA ALA A 20 8.52 -3.21 -17.55
C ALA A 20 7.91 -3.98 -16.36
N PHE A 21 8.76 -4.75 -15.67
CA PHE A 21 8.38 -5.46 -14.46
C PHE A 21 9.49 -5.45 -13.42
N GLU A 22 9.11 -5.69 -12.17
CA GLU A 22 10.01 -5.82 -11.02
C GLU A 22 9.66 -7.09 -10.24
N VAL A 23 10.67 -7.74 -9.67
CA VAL A 23 10.54 -8.94 -8.84
C VAL A 23 11.16 -8.67 -7.48
N PHE A 24 10.43 -9.01 -6.43
CA PHE A 24 10.85 -8.85 -5.03
C PHE A 24 10.65 -10.17 -4.28
N GLY A 25 11.60 -10.53 -3.43
CA GLY A 25 11.53 -11.75 -2.62
C GLY A 25 11.76 -13.03 -3.42
N GLN A 26 11.73 -14.16 -2.71
CA GLN A 26 12.01 -15.49 -3.27
C GLN A 26 11.11 -16.56 -2.63
N GLY A 27 10.05 -16.15 -1.93
CA GLY A 27 9.14 -17.09 -1.25
C GLY A 27 8.04 -17.62 -2.14
N GLU A 28 7.43 -18.73 -1.72
CA GLU A 28 6.29 -19.35 -2.40
C GLU A 28 5.01 -19.19 -1.56
N PRO A 29 3.87 -19.03 -2.22
CA PRO A 29 3.67 -18.91 -3.66
C PRO A 29 4.06 -17.54 -4.20
N ALA A 30 4.16 -17.40 -5.53
CA ALA A 30 4.35 -16.11 -6.16
C ALA A 30 3.04 -15.31 -6.18
N LEU A 31 3.17 -13.98 -6.14
CA LEU A 31 2.08 -13.00 -6.31
C LEU A 31 2.34 -12.17 -7.57
N LEU A 32 1.31 -11.94 -8.37
CA LEU A 32 1.32 -10.95 -9.45
C LEU A 32 0.40 -9.80 -9.06
N LEU A 33 0.96 -8.61 -8.83
CA LEU A 33 0.21 -7.40 -8.52
C LEU A 33 -0.08 -6.62 -9.80
N ILE A 34 -1.36 -6.51 -10.16
CA ILE A 34 -1.83 -5.95 -11.43
C ILE A 34 -2.49 -4.60 -11.16
N PRO A 35 -1.83 -3.48 -11.47
CA PRO A 35 -2.38 -2.14 -11.27
C PRO A 35 -3.46 -1.82 -12.32
N ALA A 36 -4.28 -0.82 -12.04
CA ALA A 36 -5.25 -0.29 -12.98
C ALA A 36 -4.55 0.57 -14.05
N SER A 37 -3.71 -0.05 -14.88
CA SER A 37 -2.98 0.65 -15.95
C SER A 37 -3.93 1.16 -17.05
N PRO A 38 -3.62 2.30 -17.69
CA PRO A 38 -2.43 3.14 -17.47
C PRO A 38 -2.59 4.24 -16.42
N ILE A 39 -3.73 4.36 -15.75
CA ILE A 39 -3.97 5.44 -14.76
C ILE A 39 -3.14 5.25 -13.49
N THR A 40 -2.75 4.01 -13.17
CA THR A 40 -1.78 3.69 -12.12
C THR A 40 -0.75 2.68 -12.64
N HIS A 41 0.37 2.54 -11.95
CA HIS A 41 1.45 1.61 -12.29
C HIS A 41 1.99 0.88 -11.03
N ALA A 42 3.09 0.13 -11.15
CA ALA A 42 3.66 -0.69 -10.08
C ALA A 42 3.83 0.05 -8.74
N ARG A 43 4.07 1.36 -8.76
CA ARG A 43 4.23 2.15 -7.53
C ARG A 43 2.95 2.32 -6.71
N SER A 44 1.79 2.04 -7.26
CA SER A 44 0.53 2.01 -6.47
C SER A 44 0.56 0.95 -5.36
N TRP A 45 1.42 -0.05 -5.49
CA TRP A 45 1.61 -1.13 -4.54
C TRP A 45 2.73 -0.87 -3.50
N LYS A 46 3.33 0.32 -3.47
CA LYS A 46 4.51 0.64 -2.64
C LYS A 46 4.32 0.32 -1.16
N GLY A 47 3.13 0.53 -0.61
CA GLY A 47 2.83 0.29 0.80
C GLY A 47 2.72 -1.18 1.18
N ILE A 48 2.50 -2.09 0.22
CA ILE A 48 2.28 -3.52 0.51
C ILE A 48 3.43 -4.42 0.05
N VAL A 49 4.14 -4.04 -1.03
CA VAL A 49 5.24 -4.84 -1.61
C VAL A 49 6.33 -5.18 -0.60
N PRO A 50 6.88 -4.26 0.21
CA PRO A 50 7.98 -4.58 1.11
C PRO A 50 7.65 -5.70 2.09
N SER A 51 6.44 -5.70 2.62
CA SER A 51 5.96 -6.70 3.59
C SER A 51 5.65 -8.04 2.93
N LEU A 52 4.93 -8.05 1.82
CA LEU A 52 4.62 -9.27 1.08
C LEU A 52 5.90 -9.97 0.61
N ALA A 53 6.90 -9.21 0.15
CA ALA A 53 8.15 -9.73 -0.38
C ALA A 53 9.08 -10.37 0.67
N ARG A 54 8.75 -10.29 1.97
CA ARG A 54 9.46 -11.06 3.00
C ARG A 54 9.04 -12.53 3.02
N ARG A 55 7.84 -12.83 2.55
CA ARG A 55 7.26 -14.17 2.57
C ARG A 55 7.09 -14.78 1.19
N PHE A 56 6.85 -13.96 0.18
CA PHE A 56 6.44 -14.35 -1.15
C PHE A 56 7.39 -13.83 -2.23
N THR A 57 7.41 -14.45 -3.38
CA THR A 57 7.89 -13.82 -4.60
C THR A 57 6.81 -12.86 -5.09
N VAL A 58 7.09 -11.56 -5.16
CA VAL A 58 6.14 -10.54 -5.60
C VAL A 58 6.60 -10.00 -6.95
N VAL A 59 5.75 -10.14 -7.96
CA VAL A 59 5.95 -9.58 -9.30
C VAL A 59 5.02 -8.38 -9.45
N THR A 60 5.58 -7.23 -9.84
CA THR A 60 4.82 -6.03 -10.20
C THR A 60 5.12 -5.64 -11.63
N THR A 61 4.18 -4.98 -12.29
CA THR A 61 4.39 -4.49 -13.66
C THR A 61 3.87 -3.06 -13.81
N ASP A 62 4.61 -2.27 -14.59
CA ASP A 62 4.05 -1.08 -15.20
C ASP A 62 3.32 -1.56 -16.45
N GLY A 63 1.99 -1.63 -16.45
CA GLY A 63 1.24 -2.04 -17.62
C GLY A 63 1.52 -1.11 -18.81
N ARG A 64 1.24 -1.59 -20.04
CA ARG A 64 1.36 -0.70 -21.21
C ARG A 64 0.60 0.61 -21.00
N GLY A 65 1.18 1.70 -21.43
CA GLY A 65 0.61 3.03 -21.32
C GLY A 65 1.12 3.87 -20.14
N THR A 66 1.91 3.34 -19.20
CA THR A 66 2.33 4.08 -18.02
C THR A 66 3.74 3.70 -17.52
N GLY A 67 4.26 4.49 -16.58
CA GLY A 67 5.54 4.23 -15.93
C GLY A 67 6.68 4.08 -16.91
N ARG A 68 7.43 2.99 -16.79
CA ARG A 68 8.59 2.65 -17.64
C ARG A 68 8.22 1.85 -18.88
N SER A 69 6.94 1.50 -19.05
CA SER A 69 6.43 0.79 -20.22
C SER A 69 6.11 1.74 -21.37
N ASP A 70 6.08 1.19 -22.59
CA ASP A 70 5.73 1.97 -23.77
C ASP A 70 4.26 2.41 -23.73
N ARG A 71 3.96 3.53 -24.40
CA ARG A 71 2.63 4.15 -24.50
C ARG A 71 2.10 4.07 -25.94
N PRO A 72 1.60 2.89 -26.38
CA PRO A 72 0.99 2.79 -27.71
C PRO A 72 -0.27 3.67 -27.79
N GLY A 73 -0.42 4.38 -28.90
CA GLY A 73 -1.50 5.37 -29.08
C GLY A 73 -2.77 4.80 -29.72
N THR A 74 -2.89 3.48 -29.90
CA THR A 74 -4.04 2.88 -30.61
C THR A 74 -4.84 1.94 -29.70
N PRO A 75 -6.20 1.95 -29.79
CA PRO A 75 -7.04 1.12 -28.94
C PRO A 75 -6.76 -0.39 -29.05
N GLU A 76 -6.37 -0.88 -30.22
CA GLU A 76 -6.08 -2.30 -30.47
C GLU A 76 -4.97 -2.82 -29.57
N CYS A 77 -4.05 -1.95 -29.16
CA CYS A 77 -2.97 -2.30 -28.21
C CYS A 77 -3.44 -2.53 -26.79
N TYR A 78 -4.66 -2.13 -26.41
CA TYR A 78 -5.18 -2.19 -25.06
C TYR A 78 -6.35 -3.18 -24.91
N THR A 79 -6.52 -4.09 -25.84
CA THR A 79 -7.55 -5.12 -25.71
C THR A 79 -7.25 -6.04 -24.53
N PRO A 80 -8.27 -6.65 -23.90
CA PRO A 80 -8.05 -7.60 -22.80
C PRO A 80 -7.09 -8.74 -23.14
N ALA A 81 -7.12 -9.20 -24.40
CA ALA A 81 -6.22 -10.26 -24.88
C ALA A 81 -4.75 -9.80 -24.89
N GLU A 82 -4.48 -8.57 -25.33
CA GLU A 82 -3.13 -8.01 -25.35
C GLU A 82 -2.57 -7.83 -23.95
N VAL A 83 -3.39 -7.31 -23.03
CA VAL A 83 -2.98 -7.13 -21.62
C VAL A 83 -2.75 -8.49 -20.95
N ALA A 84 -3.63 -9.47 -21.15
CA ALA A 84 -3.45 -10.82 -20.60
C ALA A 84 -2.15 -11.47 -21.11
N ALA A 85 -1.85 -11.31 -22.41
CA ALA A 85 -0.62 -11.84 -22.99
C ALA A 85 0.64 -11.13 -22.45
N ASP A 86 0.58 -9.84 -22.11
CA ASP A 86 1.67 -9.15 -21.41
C ASP A 86 1.89 -9.72 -20.01
N LEU A 87 0.81 -9.93 -19.25
CA LEU A 87 0.89 -10.49 -17.90
C LEU A 87 1.51 -11.90 -17.92
N LEU A 88 1.16 -12.73 -18.89
CA LEU A 88 1.77 -14.06 -19.10
C LEU A 88 3.25 -13.94 -19.44
N ALA A 89 3.62 -13.04 -20.36
CA ALA A 89 5.01 -12.82 -20.72
C ALA A 89 5.84 -12.30 -19.55
N VAL A 90 5.26 -11.45 -18.70
CA VAL A 90 5.88 -10.99 -17.44
C VAL A 90 6.11 -12.14 -16.48
N LEU A 91 5.11 -13.02 -16.27
CA LEU A 91 5.28 -14.21 -15.41
C LEU A 91 6.37 -15.15 -15.96
N ASP A 92 6.42 -15.37 -17.27
CA ASP A 92 7.45 -16.20 -17.91
C ASP A 92 8.85 -15.60 -17.73
N ALA A 93 9.00 -14.30 -17.98
CA ALA A 93 10.26 -13.59 -17.78
C ALA A 93 10.68 -13.51 -16.30
N ALA A 94 9.70 -13.48 -15.39
CA ALA A 94 9.94 -13.58 -13.96
C ALA A 94 10.27 -15.00 -13.50
N GLY A 95 10.13 -16.01 -14.36
CA GLY A 95 10.35 -17.43 -14.01
C GLY A 95 9.28 -17.96 -13.07
N VAL A 96 8.05 -17.44 -13.16
CA VAL A 96 6.90 -17.81 -12.32
C VAL A 96 5.93 -18.65 -13.13
N GLU A 97 5.78 -19.92 -12.76
CA GLU A 97 4.85 -20.84 -13.43
C GLU A 97 3.40 -20.55 -13.03
N GLN A 98 3.15 -20.28 -11.75
CA GLN A 98 1.83 -20.00 -11.20
C GLN A 98 1.90 -18.90 -10.14
N ALA A 99 0.92 -17.98 -10.13
CA ALA A 99 0.85 -16.91 -9.15
C ALA A 99 -0.57 -16.72 -8.59
N ALA A 100 -0.68 -16.24 -7.36
CA ALA A 100 -1.90 -15.61 -6.88
C ALA A 100 -1.98 -14.21 -7.52
N LEU A 101 -3.08 -13.93 -8.20
CA LEU A 101 -3.32 -12.67 -8.90
C LEU A 101 -3.94 -11.68 -7.91
N VAL A 102 -3.36 -10.50 -7.76
CA VAL A 102 -3.93 -9.38 -6.99
C VAL A 102 -4.20 -8.26 -7.98
N ALA A 103 -5.46 -7.94 -8.22
CA ALA A 103 -5.86 -7.01 -9.27
C ALA A 103 -6.75 -5.90 -8.72
N HIS A 104 -6.53 -4.67 -9.18
CA HIS A 104 -7.30 -3.50 -8.77
C HIS A 104 -8.16 -2.96 -9.91
N CYS A 105 -9.40 -2.60 -9.60
CA CYS A 105 -10.35 -1.90 -10.47
C CYS A 105 -10.52 -2.62 -11.84
N HIS A 106 -10.20 -1.94 -12.95
CA HIS A 106 -10.35 -2.51 -14.30
C HIS A 106 -9.26 -3.54 -14.67
N ALA A 107 -8.26 -3.76 -13.83
CA ALA A 107 -7.37 -4.91 -13.98
C ALA A 107 -8.06 -6.24 -13.57
N VAL A 108 -9.15 -6.19 -12.79
CA VAL A 108 -9.87 -7.41 -12.39
C VAL A 108 -10.47 -8.17 -13.59
N PRO A 109 -11.12 -7.55 -14.56
CA PRO A 109 -11.50 -8.24 -15.81
C PRO A 109 -10.35 -8.96 -16.52
N TRP A 110 -9.15 -8.36 -16.56
CA TRP A 110 -7.97 -8.98 -17.16
C TRP A 110 -7.51 -10.21 -16.37
N ALA A 111 -7.47 -10.08 -15.04
CA ALA A 111 -7.12 -11.18 -14.14
C ALA A 111 -8.15 -12.34 -14.22
N LEU A 112 -9.45 -12.03 -14.35
CA LEU A 112 -10.50 -13.02 -14.59
C LEU A 112 -10.29 -13.74 -15.93
N GLY A 113 -9.97 -12.99 -17.00
CA GLY A 113 -9.62 -13.56 -18.31
C GLY A 113 -8.44 -14.51 -18.20
N LEU A 114 -7.34 -14.08 -17.59
CA LEU A 114 -6.16 -14.90 -17.36
C LEU A 114 -6.51 -16.18 -16.56
N ALA A 115 -7.24 -16.04 -15.45
CA ALA A 115 -7.62 -17.16 -14.59
C ALA A 115 -8.58 -18.16 -15.27
N THR A 116 -9.35 -17.72 -16.27
CA THR A 116 -10.27 -18.61 -17.01
C THR A 116 -9.63 -19.27 -18.21
N ASP A 117 -8.77 -18.55 -18.92
CA ASP A 117 -8.17 -19.04 -20.16
C ASP A 117 -6.83 -19.76 -19.90
N HIS A 118 -6.18 -19.48 -18.77
CA HIS A 118 -4.94 -20.08 -18.29
C HIS A 118 -5.04 -20.50 -16.82
N PRO A 119 -5.95 -21.41 -16.44
CA PRO A 119 -6.19 -21.77 -15.05
C PRO A 119 -4.97 -22.36 -14.34
N GLU A 120 -4.03 -22.94 -15.07
CA GLU A 120 -2.75 -23.43 -14.54
C GLU A 120 -1.81 -22.30 -14.09
N ARG A 121 -2.03 -21.08 -14.57
CA ARG A 121 -1.20 -19.91 -14.23
C ARG A 121 -1.73 -19.14 -13.01
N ALA A 122 -2.99 -19.36 -12.60
CA ALA A 122 -3.66 -18.65 -11.51
C ALA A 122 -3.89 -19.56 -10.29
N ALA A 123 -3.14 -19.35 -9.21
CA ALA A 123 -3.34 -20.06 -7.94
C ALA A 123 -4.58 -19.54 -7.17
N GLY A 124 -4.94 -18.27 -7.36
CA GLY A 124 -6.08 -17.60 -6.77
C GLY A 124 -6.23 -16.18 -7.32
N LEU A 125 -7.35 -15.53 -7.01
CA LEU A 125 -7.62 -14.14 -7.40
C LEU A 125 -8.05 -13.32 -6.17
N PHE A 126 -7.30 -12.30 -5.84
CA PHE A 126 -7.66 -11.26 -4.88
C PHE A 126 -8.06 -10.00 -5.67
N ALA A 127 -9.36 -9.71 -5.72
CA ALA A 127 -9.92 -8.63 -6.52
C ALA A 127 -10.24 -7.42 -5.61
N ILE A 128 -9.63 -6.27 -5.90
CA ILE A 128 -9.84 -5.02 -5.17
C ILE A 128 -10.71 -4.09 -6.00
N ASP A 129 -11.85 -3.64 -5.46
CA ASP A 129 -12.78 -2.69 -6.08
C ASP A 129 -13.09 -3.01 -7.55
N PRO A 130 -13.62 -4.20 -7.86
CA PRO A 130 -13.65 -4.76 -9.21
C PRO A 130 -14.54 -3.97 -10.17
N ALA A 131 -13.96 -3.52 -11.29
CA ALA A 131 -14.69 -2.85 -12.37
C ALA A 131 -15.32 -3.86 -13.35
N VAL A 132 -15.98 -4.90 -12.84
CA VAL A 132 -16.73 -5.88 -13.65
C VAL A 132 -18.20 -5.44 -13.74
N ALA A 133 -18.77 -5.40 -14.94
CA ALA A 133 -20.12 -4.86 -15.17
C ALA A 133 -21.23 -5.85 -14.74
N LEU A 134 -21.22 -6.22 -13.45
CA LEU A 134 -22.14 -7.18 -12.82
C LEU A 134 -23.32 -6.51 -12.09
N ALA A 135 -23.27 -5.19 -11.95
CA ALA A 135 -24.34 -4.36 -11.42
C ALA A 135 -24.30 -2.98 -12.11
N PRO A 136 -25.39 -2.21 -12.06
CA PRO A 136 -25.43 -0.87 -12.63
C PRO A 136 -24.30 0.02 -12.10
N PRO A 137 -23.73 0.90 -12.92
CA PRO A 137 -22.75 1.87 -12.46
C PRO A 137 -23.36 2.92 -11.54
N HIS A 138 -22.54 3.70 -10.85
CA HIS A 138 -23.01 4.86 -10.11
C HIS A 138 -23.71 5.87 -11.04
N PRO A 139 -24.82 6.50 -10.62
CA PRO A 139 -25.58 7.42 -11.46
C PRO A 139 -24.75 8.57 -12.04
N HIS A 140 -23.80 9.10 -11.28
CA HIS A 140 -22.95 10.22 -11.68
C HIS A 140 -21.94 9.86 -12.79
N THR A 141 -21.68 8.57 -13.06
CA THR A 141 -20.78 8.13 -14.14
C THR A 141 -21.52 7.87 -15.45
N VAL A 142 -22.84 7.70 -15.43
CA VAL A 142 -23.64 7.28 -16.60
C VAL A 142 -23.63 8.32 -17.70
N GLU A 143 -23.93 9.58 -17.37
CA GLU A 143 -24.01 10.66 -18.36
C GLU A 143 -22.63 11.03 -18.94
N PRO A 144 -21.55 11.15 -18.14
CA PRO A 144 -20.20 11.31 -18.67
C PRO A 144 -19.79 10.20 -19.63
N ASP A 145 -20.15 8.94 -19.35
CA ASP A 145 -19.84 7.83 -20.24
C ASP A 145 -20.57 7.91 -21.58
N ARG A 146 -21.83 8.34 -21.58
CA ARG A 146 -22.61 8.59 -22.82
C ARG A 146 -22.01 9.71 -23.64
N ARG A 147 -21.52 10.76 -22.98
CA ARG A 147 -20.99 11.97 -23.62
C ARG A 147 -19.47 11.95 -23.81
N TRP A 148 -18.86 10.79 -23.75
CA TRP A 148 -17.40 10.61 -23.85
C TRP A 148 -16.74 11.34 -25.03
N ALA A 149 -17.40 11.36 -26.18
CA ALA A 149 -16.88 11.95 -27.42
C ALA A 149 -17.55 13.28 -27.81
N ASP A 150 -18.56 13.71 -27.06
CA ASP A 150 -19.34 14.91 -27.40
C ASP A 150 -18.51 16.17 -27.18
N PRO A 151 -18.82 17.28 -27.92
CA PRO A 151 -18.34 18.58 -27.54
C PRO A 151 -18.83 18.97 -26.15
N VAL A 152 -17.94 19.49 -25.32
CA VAL A 152 -18.26 19.96 -23.97
C VAL A 152 -17.64 21.34 -23.78
N ASP A 153 -18.49 22.32 -23.45
CA ASP A 153 -18.07 23.68 -23.15
C ASP A 153 -17.87 23.82 -21.63
N ALA A 154 -16.66 24.17 -21.19
CA ALA A 154 -16.28 24.39 -19.79
C ALA A 154 -16.81 23.30 -18.81
N PRO A 155 -16.48 22.01 -19.00
CA PRO A 155 -16.97 20.96 -18.15
C PRO A 155 -16.40 21.10 -16.74
N SER A 156 -17.16 20.62 -15.74
CA SER A 156 -16.71 20.55 -14.36
C SER A 156 -17.12 19.22 -13.73
N GLY A 157 -16.41 18.81 -12.69
CA GLY A 157 -16.68 17.56 -12.00
C GLY A 157 -16.63 16.36 -12.94
N TRP A 158 -17.55 15.42 -12.80
CA TRP A 158 -17.58 14.20 -13.61
C TRP A 158 -17.75 14.45 -15.12
N ALA A 159 -18.27 15.62 -15.54
CA ALA A 159 -18.36 15.98 -16.96
C ALA A 159 -16.98 16.19 -17.63
N MET A 160 -15.93 16.41 -16.85
CA MET A 160 -14.53 16.45 -17.34
C MET A 160 -14.04 15.08 -17.83
N ARG A 161 -14.77 13.98 -17.55
CA ARG A 161 -14.49 12.66 -18.10
C ARG A 161 -14.88 12.58 -19.56
N ASN A 162 -14.13 13.31 -20.40
CA ASN A 162 -14.42 13.50 -21.81
C ASN A 162 -13.12 13.59 -22.61
N ARG A 163 -13.01 12.79 -23.71
CA ARG A 163 -11.76 12.72 -24.50
C ARG A 163 -11.38 14.04 -25.16
N ARG A 164 -12.34 14.92 -25.48
CA ARG A 164 -12.06 16.23 -26.08
C ARG A 164 -11.51 17.20 -25.04
N PHE A 165 -12.04 17.13 -23.82
CA PHE A 165 -11.53 17.90 -22.71
C PHE A 165 -10.10 17.46 -22.33
N TRP A 166 -9.82 16.17 -22.27
CA TRP A 166 -8.49 15.67 -21.94
C TRP A 166 -7.41 16.11 -22.94
N ARG A 167 -7.79 16.36 -24.20
CA ARG A 167 -6.88 16.88 -25.24
C ARG A 167 -6.65 18.38 -25.17
N GLN A 168 -7.39 19.11 -24.36
CA GLN A 168 -7.16 20.54 -24.14
C GLN A 168 -5.93 20.74 -23.24
N ASP A 169 -5.29 21.89 -23.35
CA ASP A 169 -4.17 22.24 -22.47
C ASP A 169 -4.61 22.23 -21.00
N GLY A 170 -3.91 21.44 -20.19
CA GLY A 170 -4.23 21.23 -18.78
C GLY A 170 -5.45 20.32 -18.50
N GLY A 171 -6.32 20.02 -19.49
CA GLY A 171 -7.58 19.32 -19.26
C GLY A 171 -7.44 17.91 -18.70
N TYR A 172 -6.41 17.16 -19.11
CA TYR A 172 -6.14 15.84 -18.54
C TYR A 172 -5.73 15.94 -17.07
N ARG A 173 -4.83 16.87 -16.72
CA ARG A 173 -4.41 17.10 -15.33
C ARG A 173 -5.58 17.49 -14.44
N GLU A 174 -6.42 18.44 -14.90
CA GLU A 174 -7.58 18.91 -14.14
C GLU A 174 -8.58 17.77 -13.88
N TRP A 175 -8.78 16.88 -14.87
CA TRP A 175 -9.57 15.67 -14.69
C TRP A 175 -8.95 14.74 -13.64
N ILE A 176 -7.64 14.49 -13.70
CA ILE A 176 -6.93 13.59 -12.77
C ILE A 176 -7.01 14.11 -11.34
N GLU A 177 -6.80 15.39 -11.12
CA GLU A 177 -6.88 16.01 -9.80
C GLU A 177 -8.30 15.90 -9.22
N PHE A 178 -9.33 16.19 -10.01
CA PHE A 178 -10.71 15.96 -9.60
C PHE A 178 -10.99 14.48 -9.30
N PHE A 179 -10.61 13.60 -10.20
CA PHE A 179 -10.93 12.18 -10.15
C PHE A 179 -10.35 11.51 -8.89
N PHE A 180 -9.08 11.72 -8.59
CA PHE A 180 -8.47 11.17 -7.39
C PHE A 180 -8.96 11.84 -6.09
N GLY A 181 -9.34 13.09 -6.16
CA GLY A 181 -10.01 13.75 -5.03
C GLY A 181 -11.37 13.12 -4.67
N GLN A 182 -12.02 12.44 -5.63
CA GLN A 182 -13.25 11.69 -5.36
C GLN A 182 -13.00 10.25 -4.87
N GLN A 183 -11.84 9.68 -5.17
CA GLN A 183 -11.53 8.27 -4.84
C GLN A 183 -11.02 8.06 -3.42
N LEU A 184 -10.64 9.11 -2.73
CA LEU A 184 -10.08 9.12 -1.38
C LEU A 184 -11.00 9.95 -0.45
N PRO A 185 -12.18 9.43 -0.08
CA PRO A 185 -13.12 10.14 0.80
C PRO A 185 -12.66 10.16 2.24
N GLU A 186 -11.70 9.31 2.61
CA GLU A 186 -11.16 9.24 3.95
C GLU A 186 -10.45 10.54 4.31
N PRO A 187 -10.64 11.07 5.53
CA PRO A 187 -9.93 12.26 5.98
C PRO A 187 -8.41 12.02 5.97
N HIS A 188 -7.64 13.10 5.92
CA HIS A 188 -6.17 13.08 6.01
C HIS A 188 -5.47 12.24 4.91
N SER A 189 -6.12 12.09 3.73
CA SER A 189 -5.57 11.33 2.60
C SER A 189 -4.67 12.15 1.68
N THR A 190 -4.09 13.25 2.16
CA THR A 190 -3.33 14.21 1.33
C THR A 190 -2.10 13.60 0.67
N LYS A 191 -1.43 12.65 1.35
CA LYS A 191 -0.26 11.97 0.78
C LYS A 191 -0.66 10.98 -0.32
N GLN A 192 -1.70 10.18 -0.07
CA GLN A 192 -2.24 9.24 -1.04
C GLN A 192 -2.78 9.96 -2.29
N TYR A 193 -3.46 11.10 -2.09
CA TYR A 193 -3.91 11.95 -3.19
C TYR A 193 -2.73 12.47 -4.04
N GLU A 194 -1.69 12.98 -3.41
CA GLU A 194 -0.50 13.47 -4.13
C GLU A 194 0.17 12.35 -4.93
N ASP A 195 0.32 11.18 -4.33
CA ASP A 195 0.93 10.02 -4.99
C ASP A 195 0.11 9.55 -6.18
N THR A 196 -1.20 9.41 -6.02
CA THR A 196 -2.09 8.93 -7.08
C THR A 196 -2.18 9.89 -8.25
N VAL A 197 -2.24 11.18 -7.99
CA VAL A 197 -2.13 12.20 -9.04
C VAL A 197 -0.79 12.12 -9.75
N GLY A 198 0.31 11.96 -8.99
CA GLY A 198 1.65 11.78 -9.56
C GLY A 198 1.72 10.57 -10.49
N TRP A 199 1.24 9.40 -10.05
CA TRP A 199 1.24 8.19 -10.89
C TRP A 199 0.40 8.33 -12.16
N ALA A 200 -0.77 8.96 -12.06
CA ALA A 200 -1.62 9.17 -13.23
C ALA A 200 -1.05 10.19 -14.23
N LEU A 201 -0.13 11.04 -13.81
CA LEU A 201 0.58 11.96 -14.70
C LEU A 201 1.86 11.33 -15.28
N ASP A 202 2.21 10.11 -14.90
CA ASP A 202 3.23 9.29 -15.59
C ASP A 202 2.70 8.63 -16.88
N THR A 203 1.47 8.91 -17.25
CA THR A 203 0.88 8.63 -18.56
C THR A 203 0.37 9.93 -19.20
N ASP A 204 -0.27 9.83 -20.36
CA ASP A 204 -0.84 10.99 -21.08
C ASP A 204 -2.28 10.74 -21.53
N ALA A 205 -2.92 11.80 -21.99
CA ALA A 205 -4.32 11.76 -22.45
C ALA A 205 -4.54 10.76 -23.59
N GLU A 206 -3.60 10.62 -24.54
CA GLU A 206 -3.76 9.75 -25.71
C GLU A 206 -3.68 8.27 -25.32
N ALA A 207 -2.75 7.89 -24.45
CA ALA A 207 -2.67 6.53 -23.92
C ALA A 207 -3.93 6.17 -23.11
N MET A 208 -4.43 7.09 -22.28
CA MET A 208 -5.67 6.91 -21.53
C MET A 208 -6.91 6.79 -22.42
N ILE A 209 -6.99 7.57 -23.51
CA ILE A 209 -8.06 7.50 -24.48
C ILE A 209 -8.00 6.15 -25.23
N ALA A 210 -6.81 5.77 -25.71
CA ALA A 210 -6.60 4.51 -26.42
C ALA A 210 -6.98 3.30 -25.54
N GLU A 211 -6.54 3.28 -24.26
CA GLU A 211 -6.91 2.23 -23.34
C GLU A 211 -8.43 2.17 -23.13
N ARG A 212 -9.07 3.29 -22.85
CA ARG A 212 -10.50 3.31 -22.62
C ARG A 212 -11.29 2.81 -23.83
N GLU A 213 -10.86 3.13 -25.05
CA GLU A 213 -11.51 2.71 -26.28
C GLU A 213 -11.17 1.25 -26.68
N GLY A 214 -10.00 0.74 -26.27
CA GLY A 214 -9.57 -0.64 -26.48
C GLY A 214 -10.07 -1.64 -25.44
N ARG A 215 -10.36 -1.17 -24.25
CA ARG A 215 -10.82 -1.95 -23.12
C ARG A 215 -12.26 -2.44 -23.27
N ALA A 216 -12.51 -3.36 -24.17
CA ALA A 216 -13.81 -4.03 -24.29
C ALA A 216 -14.00 -4.97 -23.07
N ALA A 217 -14.68 -4.49 -22.02
CA ALA A 217 -15.00 -5.31 -20.86
C ALA A 217 -16.31 -6.09 -21.11
N PRO A 218 -16.36 -7.39 -20.77
CA PRO A 218 -17.60 -8.16 -20.83
C PRO A 218 -18.66 -7.52 -19.91
N ALA A 219 -19.91 -7.55 -20.37
CA ALA A 219 -21.03 -6.96 -19.65
C ALA A 219 -22.23 -7.91 -19.58
N GLY A 220 -23.09 -7.72 -18.58
CA GLY A 220 -24.31 -8.53 -18.42
C GLY A 220 -24.03 -10.03 -18.37
N GLY A 221 -24.70 -10.79 -19.22
CA GLY A 221 -24.58 -12.25 -19.25
C GLY A 221 -23.17 -12.76 -19.60
N GLU A 222 -22.41 -12.02 -20.39
CA GLU A 222 -21.01 -12.39 -20.72
C GLU A 222 -20.09 -12.24 -19.49
N ALA A 223 -20.24 -11.16 -18.74
CA ALA A 223 -19.50 -10.95 -17.50
C ALA A 223 -19.83 -12.03 -16.47
N GLU A 224 -21.11 -12.40 -16.32
CA GLU A 224 -21.51 -13.49 -15.43
C GLU A 224 -20.94 -14.84 -15.88
N ALA A 225 -20.97 -15.13 -17.19
CA ALA A 225 -20.42 -16.35 -17.73
C ALA A 225 -18.91 -16.45 -17.52
N LEU A 226 -18.18 -15.34 -17.67
CA LEU A 226 -16.74 -15.27 -17.37
C LEU A 226 -16.49 -15.61 -15.90
N CYS A 227 -17.20 -14.97 -14.96
CA CYS A 227 -17.03 -15.22 -13.52
C CYS A 227 -17.30 -16.68 -13.13
N ARG A 228 -18.34 -17.32 -13.70
CA ARG A 228 -18.65 -18.74 -13.43
C ARG A 228 -17.60 -19.73 -13.98
N ARG A 229 -16.74 -19.33 -14.90
CA ARG A 229 -15.66 -20.14 -15.45
C ARG A 229 -14.43 -20.17 -14.55
N VAL A 230 -14.28 -19.23 -13.62
CA VAL A 230 -13.14 -19.18 -12.70
C VAL A 230 -13.08 -20.46 -11.87
N ARG A 231 -11.90 -21.06 -11.76
CA ARG A 231 -11.68 -22.33 -11.05
C ARG A 231 -10.86 -22.17 -9.78
N CYS A 232 -10.04 -21.12 -9.71
CA CYS A 232 -9.23 -20.84 -8.52
C CYS A 232 -10.08 -20.15 -7.42
N PRO A 233 -9.63 -20.21 -6.15
CA PRO A 233 -10.24 -19.43 -5.07
C PRO A 233 -10.26 -17.93 -5.39
N VAL A 234 -11.35 -17.24 -4.98
CA VAL A 234 -11.51 -15.79 -5.19
C VAL A 234 -11.81 -15.13 -3.86
N ARG A 235 -11.17 -14.01 -3.59
CA ARG A 235 -11.55 -13.07 -2.54
C ARG A 235 -11.72 -11.68 -3.13
N VAL A 236 -12.81 -11.02 -2.78
CA VAL A 236 -13.10 -9.65 -3.17
C VAL A 236 -12.93 -8.73 -1.96
N LEU A 237 -12.21 -7.63 -2.14
CA LEU A 237 -12.13 -6.53 -1.21
C LEU A 237 -12.81 -5.33 -1.85
N HIS A 238 -13.66 -4.60 -1.10
CA HIS A 238 -14.38 -3.45 -1.63
C HIS A 238 -14.58 -2.37 -0.57
N GLY A 239 -14.26 -1.11 -0.91
CA GLY A 239 -14.57 0.03 -0.06
C GLY A 239 -16.06 0.37 -0.07
N SER A 240 -16.67 0.64 1.11
CA SER A 240 -18.10 0.98 1.17
C SER A 240 -18.43 2.30 0.48
N ASP A 241 -17.48 3.24 0.49
CA ASP A 241 -17.62 4.60 -0.04
C ASP A 241 -16.93 4.77 -1.41
N ASP A 242 -16.67 3.64 -2.08
CA ASP A 242 -16.11 3.64 -3.44
C ASP A 242 -17.03 4.38 -4.41
N CYS A 243 -16.60 5.56 -4.89
CA CYS A 243 -17.34 6.38 -5.86
C CYS A 243 -17.19 5.90 -7.31
N CYS A 244 -16.25 4.99 -7.59
CA CYS A 244 -15.98 4.49 -8.94
C CYS A 244 -16.78 3.22 -9.25
N GLN A 245 -16.78 2.27 -8.29
CA GLN A 245 -17.39 0.96 -8.46
C GLN A 245 -18.39 0.69 -7.33
N PRO A 246 -19.68 0.47 -7.65
CA PRO A 246 -20.65 0.10 -6.60
C PRO A 246 -20.28 -1.22 -5.93
N VAL A 247 -20.37 -1.31 -4.60
CA VAL A 247 -20.13 -2.53 -3.80
C VAL A 247 -20.95 -3.73 -4.33
N ALA A 248 -22.10 -3.47 -4.94
CA ALA A 248 -22.93 -4.49 -5.57
C ALA A 248 -22.18 -5.30 -6.67
N ARG A 249 -21.19 -4.70 -7.36
CA ARG A 249 -20.34 -5.38 -8.32
C ARG A 249 -19.42 -6.39 -7.64
N GLY A 250 -18.78 -6.02 -6.55
CA GLY A 250 -17.95 -6.90 -5.74
C GLY A 250 -18.75 -8.05 -5.13
N ARG A 251 -19.92 -7.75 -4.58
CA ARG A 251 -20.83 -8.77 -4.03
C ARG A 251 -21.24 -9.79 -5.10
N ARG A 252 -21.64 -9.32 -6.28
CA ARG A 252 -22.04 -10.20 -7.36
C ARG A 252 -20.87 -11.04 -7.89
N LEU A 253 -19.66 -10.47 -7.95
CA LEU A 253 -18.45 -11.22 -8.31
C LEU A 253 -18.19 -12.37 -7.33
N ALA A 254 -18.21 -12.10 -6.01
CA ALA A 254 -18.04 -13.14 -5.00
C ALA A 254 -19.09 -14.24 -5.11
N GLU A 255 -20.38 -13.88 -5.28
CA GLU A 255 -21.47 -14.85 -5.47
C GLU A 255 -21.25 -15.77 -6.68
N LEU A 256 -20.87 -15.20 -7.83
CA LEU A 256 -20.71 -15.95 -9.08
C LEU A 256 -19.48 -16.86 -9.09
N THR A 257 -18.44 -16.50 -8.37
CA THR A 257 -17.20 -17.28 -8.24
C THR A 257 -17.22 -18.25 -7.05
N GLY A 258 -18.21 -18.12 -6.14
CA GLY A 258 -18.23 -18.84 -4.87
C GLY A 258 -17.14 -18.38 -3.89
N GLY A 259 -16.65 -17.17 -4.08
CA GLY A 259 -15.60 -16.56 -3.26
C GLY A 259 -16.11 -15.75 -2.07
N ASP A 260 -15.19 -15.19 -1.32
CA ASP A 260 -15.48 -14.33 -0.15
C ASP A 260 -15.54 -12.84 -0.56
N LEU A 261 -16.36 -12.06 0.16
CA LEU A 261 -16.38 -10.60 0.09
C LEU A 261 -15.98 -10.00 1.44
N VAL A 262 -14.99 -9.13 1.43
CA VAL A 262 -14.63 -8.25 2.54
C VAL A 262 -15.03 -6.83 2.14
N VAL A 263 -15.84 -6.16 2.96
CA VAL A 263 -16.17 -4.74 2.79
C VAL A 263 -15.41 -3.96 3.84
N LEU A 264 -14.66 -2.95 3.40
CA LEU A 264 -14.03 -1.97 4.30
C LEU A 264 -14.98 -0.79 4.45
N GLU A 265 -15.58 -0.66 5.62
CA GLU A 265 -16.50 0.43 5.92
C GLU A 265 -15.77 1.78 5.97
N GLY A 266 -16.31 2.77 5.28
CA GLY A 266 -15.74 4.11 5.16
C GLY A 266 -14.55 4.23 4.20
N ALA A 267 -14.12 3.13 3.57
CA ALA A 267 -13.02 3.15 2.62
C ALA A 267 -13.48 3.51 1.20
N GLY A 268 -12.67 4.29 0.49
CA GLY A 268 -12.85 4.66 -0.91
C GLY A 268 -12.34 3.60 -1.90
N HIS A 269 -11.92 4.07 -3.09
CA HIS A 269 -11.53 3.21 -4.22
C HIS A 269 -10.07 2.72 -4.19
N LEU A 270 -9.26 3.17 -3.24
CA LEU A 270 -7.82 2.89 -3.20
C LEU A 270 -7.37 2.29 -1.85
N PRO A 271 -8.04 1.24 -1.34
CA PRO A 271 -7.75 0.72 -0.01
C PRO A 271 -6.30 0.23 0.14
N HIS A 272 -5.68 -0.28 -0.92
CA HIS A 272 -4.27 -0.71 -0.91
C HIS A 272 -3.26 0.44 -0.75
N ALA A 273 -3.66 1.66 -1.10
CA ALA A 273 -2.84 2.86 -0.88
C ALA A 273 -3.18 3.55 0.45
N ARG A 274 -4.46 3.52 0.88
CA ARG A 274 -4.91 4.20 2.11
C ARG A 274 -4.76 3.33 3.37
N ASP A 275 -5.06 2.04 3.27
CA ASP A 275 -5.03 1.06 4.36
C ASP A 275 -4.05 -0.09 4.08
N PRO A 276 -2.76 0.18 3.81
CA PRO A 276 -1.82 -0.84 3.35
C PRO A 276 -1.61 -1.98 4.36
N VAL A 277 -1.72 -1.70 5.66
CA VAL A 277 -1.61 -2.70 6.73
C VAL A 277 -2.75 -3.73 6.64
N LYS A 278 -4.00 -3.26 6.58
CA LYS A 278 -5.18 -4.14 6.45
C LYS A 278 -5.12 -4.96 5.17
N VAL A 279 -4.83 -4.29 4.05
CA VAL A 279 -4.78 -4.96 2.74
C VAL A 279 -3.66 -6.01 2.67
N THR A 280 -2.46 -5.70 3.20
CA THR A 280 -1.36 -6.68 3.28
C THR A 280 -1.77 -7.92 4.08
N ARG A 281 -2.43 -7.75 5.22
CA ARG A 281 -2.91 -8.86 6.06
C ARG A 281 -3.99 -9.68 5.38
N LEU A 282 -4.92 -9.03 4.67
CA LEU A 282 -5.99 -9.70 3.92
C LEU A 282 -5.43 -10.51 2.75
N ILE A 283 -4.46 -9.97 2.00
CA ILE A 283 -3.78 -10.69 0.92
C ILE A 283 -3.01 -11.87 1.49
N SER A 284 -2.19 -11.67 2.53
CA SER A 284 -1.41 -12.74 3.16
C SER A 284 -2.31 -13.87 3.67
N GLY A 285 -3.40 -13.55 4.38
CA GLY A 285 -4.36 -14.54 4.86
C GLY A 285 -5.11 -15.28 3.75
N PHE A 286 -5.38 -14.63 2.62
CA PHE A 286 -5.94 -15.27 1.44
C PHE A 286 -4.96 -16.29 0.84
N VAL A 287 -3.70 -15.88 0.67
CA VAL A 287 -2.64 -16.73 0.12
C VAL A 287 -2.36 -17.94 1.02
N ASP A 288 -2.30 -17.73 2.34
CA ASP A 288 -2.16 -18.82 3.33
C ASP A 288 -3.32 -19.83 3.20
N GLY A 289 -4.54 -19.34 2.97
CA GLY A 289 -5.72 -20.17 2.76
C GLY A 289 -5.64 -21.04 1.49
N ILE A 290 -5.07 -20.50 0.41
CA ILE A 290 -4.92 -21.26 -0.87
C ILE A 290 -3.86 -22.35 -0.75
N THR A 291 -2.77 -22.06 -0.06
CA THR A 291 -1.63 -22.98 0.08
C THR A 291 -1.83 -24.03 1.14
N GLY A 292 -2.89 -23.93 1.95
CA GLY A 292 -3.11 -24.79 3.10
C GLY A 292 -2.03 -24.60 4.16
N ALA A 293 -1.33 -23.47 4.15
CA ALA A 293 -0.36 -23.14 5.20
C ALA A 293 -1.07 -23.15 6.55
N SER A 294 -0.59 -23.98 7.45
CA SER A 294 -1.16 -24.07 8.78
C SER A 294 -1.02 -22.73 9.48
N VAL A 295 -2.11 -22.24 10.02
CA VAL A 295 -2.07 -21.09 10.95
C VAL A 295 -1.02 -21.42 12.01
N ARG A 296 0.04 -20.64 12.10
CA ARG A 296 1.00 -20.75 13.20
C ARG A 296 0.24 -20.46 14.49
N THR A 297 -0.05 -21.48 15.27
CA THR A 297 -0.62 -21.29 16.59
C THR A 297 0.54 -21.07 17.56
N THR A 298 0.77 -19.84 17.95
CA THR A 298 1.69 -19.55 19.04
C THR A 298 0.94 -19.76 20.35
N THR A 299 1.27 -20.82 21.05
CA THR A 299 0.77 -21.05 22.40
C THR A 299 1.79 -20.50 23.38
N TRP A 300 1.43 -19.44 24.09
CA TRP A 300 2.27 -18.98 25.20
C TRP A 300 1.57 -19.19 26.52
N THR A 301 2.37 -19.63 27.49
CA THR A 301 1.91 -19.91 28.84
C THR A 301 2.28 -18.72 29.71
N ARG A 302 1.31 -18.03 30.26
CA ARG A 302 1.54 -17.01 31.27
C ARG A 302 1.91 -17.72 32.57
N GLY A 303 3.21 -17.92 32.76
CA GLY A 303 3.75 -18.46 34.03
C GLY A 303 3.99 -17.32 35.02
N PRO A 304 3.74 -17.56 36.33
CA PRO A 304 4.02 -16.56 37.36
C PRO A 304 5.52 -16.23 37.51
N HIS A 305 6.39 -16.96 36.83
CA HIS A 305 7.85 -16.82 36.96
C HIS A 305 8.59 -16.53 35.67
N ARG A 306 7.89 -16.20 34.56
CA ARG A 306 8.61 -15.75 33.38
C ARG A 306 9.14 -14.32 33.61
N PRO A 307 10.35 -13.99 33.14
CA PRO A 307 10.84 -12.60 33.13
C PRO A 307 9.88 -11.68 32.41
N MET A 308 9.75 -10.45 32.90
CA MET A 308 9.11 -9.39 32.10
C MET A 308 9.98 -9.09 30.89
N ARG A 309 9.37 -9.01 29.71
CA ARG A 309 10.06 -8.68 28.47
C ARG A 309 9.58 -7.35 27.92
N ALA A 310 10.53 -6.51 27.55
CA ALA A 310 10.28 -5.26 26.85
C ALA A 310 10.88 -5.30 25.45
N LEU A 311 10.16 -4.75 24.49
CA LEU A 311 10.69 -4.41 23.18
C LEU A 311 10.94 -2.90 23.15
N TYR A 312 12.18 -2.50 22.88
CA TYR A 312 12.57 -1.10 22.81
C TYR A 312 12.83 -0.71 21.35
N LEU A 313 12.17 0.37 20.89
CA LEU A 313 12.38 1.00 19.59
C LEU A 313 13.01 2.37 19.84
N SER A 314 14.15 2.63 19.22
CA SER A 314 14.86 3.91 19.33
C SER A 314 14.88 4.61 17.99
N SER A 315 14.57 5.90 17.99
CA SER A 315 14.59 6.70 16.76
C SER A 315 15.96 6.65 16.09
N PRO A 316 16.02 6.36 14.80
CA PRO A 316 17.27 6.34 14.06
C PRO A 316 17.72 7.72 13.59
N ILE A 317 16.90 8.75 13.80
CA ILE A 317 17.14 10.12 13.34
C ILE A 317 17.98 10.86 14.39
N GLY A 318 19.14 10.34 14.67
CA GLY A 318 20.11 10.96 15.57
C GLY A 318 20.58 10.08 16.71
N LEU A 319 21.88 9.99 16.93
CA LEU A 319 22.48 9.17 17.97
C LEU A 319 22.23 9.68 19.39
N GLY A 320 21.66 10.87 19.53
CA GLY A 320 21.21 11.42 20.81
C GLY A 320 20.13 10.57 21.45
N HIS A 321 19.13 10.16 20.65
CA HIS A 321 18.07 9.24 21.05
C HIS A 321 18.66 7.92 21.56
N ALA A 322 19.48 7.26 20.77
CA ALA A 322 20.08 5.98 21.15
C ALA A 322 20.84 6.04 22.49
N ARG A 323 21.58 7.11 22.75
CA ARG A 323 22.31 7.28 24.02
C ARG A 323 21.37 7.51 25.21
N ARG A 324 20.34 8.29 25.03
CA ARG A 324 19.28 8.53 26.01
C ARG A 324 18.58 7.23 26.36
N ASP A 325 18.21 6.47 25.34
CA ASP A 325 17.47 5.23 25.49
C ASP A 325 18.28 4.13 26.18
N VAL A 326 19.56 4.02 25.84
CA VAL A 326 20.47 3.10 26.58
C VAL A 326 20.57 3.50 28.06
N ALA A 327 20.63 4.79 28.39
CA ALA A 327 20.64 5.23 29.77
C ALA A 327 19.33 4.89 30.49
N ILE A 328 18.17 5.08 29.82
CA ILE A 328 16.86 4.68 30.35
C ILE A 328 16.80 3.17 30.55
N ALA A 329 17.23 2.37 29.58
CA ALA A 329 17.22 0.92 29.66
C ALA A 329 18.12 0.39 30.81
N ARG A 330 19.26 1.00 31.04
CA ARG A 330 20.14 0.69 32.18
C ARG A 330 19.44 0.95 33.52
N GLU A 331 18.76 2.08 33.63
CA GLU A 331 18.04 2.42 34.85
C GLU A 331 16.83 1.50 35.07
N LEU A 332 16.11 1.13 34.01
CA LEU A 332 15.03 0.13 34.08
C LEU A 332 15.55 -1.22 34.57
N LYS A 333 16.68 -1.72 34.03
CA LYS A 333 17.31 -2.97 34.48
C LYS A 333 17.82 -2.86 35.94
N ARG A 334 18.28 -1.67 36.36
CA ARG A 334 18.67 -1.45 37.77
C ARG A 334 17.47 -1.55 38.73
N LEU A 335 16.33 -0.99 38.32
CA LEU A 335 15.08 -0.99 39.11
C LEU A 335 14.36 -2.33 39.05
N ARG A 336 14.48 -3.04 37.94
CA ARG A 336 13.85 -4.34 37.65
C ARG A 336 14.88 -5.27 37.02
N PRO A 337 15.71 -5.91 37.86
CA PRO A 337 16.78 -6.80 37.36
C PRO A 337 16.29 -7.99 36.54
N GLU A 338 15.03 -8.40 36.73
CA GLU A 338 14.36 -9.45 35.98
C GLU A 338 13.85 -9.02 34.60
N LEU A 339 13.93 -7.73 34.25
CA LEU A 339 13.45 -7.20 32.97
C LEU A 339 14.44 -7.55 31.85
N GLU A 340 13.96 -8.29 30.88
CA GLU A 340 14.67 -8.56 29.63
C GLU A 340 14.26 -7.52 28.59
N ILE A 341 15.23 -6.87 27.95
CA ILE A 341 15.00 -5.87 26.92
C ILE A 341 15.59 -6.37 25.61
N ASP A 342 14.76 -6.48 24.58
CA ASP A 342 15.14 -6.66 23.19
C ASP A 342 15.02 -5.30 22.46
N TRP A 343 15.93 -5.04 21.52
CA TRP A 343 15.92 -3.80 20.75
C TRP A 343 15.57 -4.09 19.30
N LEU A 344 14.51 -3.48 18.82
CA LEU A 344 14.18 -3.45 17.39
C LEU A 344 14.65 -2.09 16.84
N ALA A 345 15.80 -2.08 16.17
CA ALA A 345 16.49 -0.85 15.82
C ALA A 345 17.19 -0.92 14.46
N GLN A 346 17.36 0.23 13.84
CA GLN A 346 18.03 0.43 12.56
C GLN A 346 19.47 0.93 12.75
N HIS A 347 20.31 0.82 11.72
CA HIS A 347 21.55 1.56 11.68
C HIS A 347 21.25 3.08 11.57
N PRO A 348 21.96 3.99 12.27
CA PRO A 348 23.19 3.75 13.06
C PRO A 348 22.97 3.39 14.54
N VAL A 349 21.73 3.31 15.03
CA VAL A 349 21.43 2.96 16.43
C VAL A 349 22.02 1.60 16.81
N THR A 350 21.92 0.61 15.92
CA THR A 350 22.50 -0.73 16.16
C THR A 350 23.99 -0.70 16.52
N ALA A 351 24.75 0.22 15.95
CA ALA A 351 26.19 0.33 16.29
C ALA A 351 26.42 0.81 17.73
N VAL A 352 25.52 1.66 18.26
CA VAL A 352 25.55 2.08 19.67
C VAL A 352 25.18 0.92 20.57
N LEU A 353 24.10 0.20 20.22
CA LEU A 353 23.60 -0.94 21.00
C LEU A 353 24.63 -2.08 21.07
N ASP A 354 25.27 -2.41 19.95
CA ASP A 354 26.35 -3.42 19.90
C ASP A 354 27.53 -3.03 20.80
N ALA A 355 27.94 -1.75 20.78
CA ALA A 355 29.03 -1.26 21.63
C ALA A 355 28.70 -1.31 23.13
N GLU A 356 27.41 -1.26 23.48
CA GLU A 356 26.92 -1.31 24.86
C GLU A 356 26.52 -2.74 25.29
N GLY A 357 26.63 -3.73 24.38
CA GLY A 357 26.29 -5.13 24.64
C GLY A 357 24.79 -5.38 24.80
N GLU A 358 23.94 -4.55 24.19
CA GLU A 358 22.50 -4.69 24.22
C GLU A 358 22.02 -5.79 23.25
N ARG A 359 20.88 -6.40 23.53
CA ARG A 359 20.32 -7.50 22.73
C ARG A 359 19.48 -6.98 21.57
N ILE A 360 20.04 -6.97 20.36
CA ILE A 360 19.34 -6.54 19.15
C ILE A 360 18.48 -7.70 18.63
N HIS A 361 17.18 -7.43 18.37
CA HIS A 361 16.27 -8.41 17.82
C HIS A 361 16.65 -8.75 16.36
N PRO A 362 16.67 -10.04 15.97
CA PRO A 362 17.09 -10.45 14.61
C PRO A 362 16.27 -9.83 13.48
N ALA A 363 15.00 -9.47 13.74
CA ALA A 363 14.14 -8.80 12.76
C ALA A 363 14.63 -7.38 12.39
N SER A 364 15.51 -6.76 13.18
CA SER A 364 16.11 -5.45 12.90
C SER A 364 16.75 -5.37 11.51
N ARG A 365 17.23 -6.48 10.96
CA ARG A 365 17.79 -6.58 9.61
C ARG A 365 16.77 -6.28 8.49
N TRP A 366 15.48 -6.33 8.79
CA TRP A 366 14.41 -6.11 7.84
C TRP A 366 13.87 -4.67 7.85
N LEU A 367 14.29 -3.86 8.82
CA LEU A 367 13.90 -2.48 8.90
C LEU A 367 14.51 -1.66 7.76
N ALA A 368 13.69 -0.89 7.09
CA ALA A 368 14.14 0.08 6.11
C ALA A 368 14.73 1.32 6.81
N SER A 369 15.80 1.89 6.24
CA SER A 369 16.56 2.94 6.91
C SER A 369 15.93 4.33 6.74
N GLU A 370 15.38 4.87 7.80
CA GLU A 370 14.89 6.24 7.89
C GLU A 370 16.03 7.27 7.82
N SER A 371 17.14 7.00 8.49
CA SER A 371 18.34 7.86 8.44
C SER A 371 18.90 8.00 7.02
N ALA A 372 18.92 6.90 6.25
CA ALA A 372 19.38 6.96 4.86
C ALA A 372 18.39 7.73 3.98
N HIS A 373 17.07 7.64 4.27
CA HIS A 373 16.08 8.42 3.58
C HIS A 373 16.27 9.91 3.86
N VAL A 374 16.35 10.33 5.13
CA VAL A 374 16.58 11.73 5.51
C VAL A 374 17.87 12.25 4.88
N ALA A 375 18.95 11.46 4.89
CA ALA A 375 20.21 11.82 4.24
C ALA A 375 20.06 12.00 2.70
N SER A 376 19.18 11.21 2.05
CA SER A 376 18.92 11.32 0.61
C SER A 376 18.08 12.55 0.25
N GLU A 377 17.22 13.02 1.16
CA GLU A 377 16.40 14.22 0.98
C GLU A 377 17.18 15.50 1.28
N ALA A 378 18.27 15.41 2.06
CA ALA A 378 19.16 16.52 2.34
C ALA A 378 20.03 16.83 1.12
N ALA A 379 19.57 17.69 0.23
CA ALA A 379 20.36 18.18 -0.91
C ALA A 379 21.40 19.21 -0.43
N GLY A 380 22.56 18.74 -0.05
CA GLY A 380 23.62 19.57 0.52
C GLY A 380 23.31 19.95 1.98
N HIS A 381 22.77 21.15 2.20
CA HIS A 381 22.39 21.65 3.55
C HIS A 381 20.93 22.11 3.63
N ASP A 382 20.15 21.86 2.56
CA ASP A 382 18.75 22.26 2.48
C ASP A 382 17.84 21.04 2.71
N LEU A 383 17.53 20.74 3.96
CA LEU A 383 16.56 19.71 4.31
C LEU A 383 15.19 20.36 4.59
N HIS A 384 14.23 20.09 3.72
CA HIS A 384 12.82 20.34 3.99
C HIS A 384 12.28 19.25 4.91
N CYS A 385 12.42 19.43 6.23
CA CYS A 385 12.14 18.39 7.23
C CYS A 385 10.73 17.79 7.08
N PHE A 386 9.69 18.62 6.98
CA PHE A 386 8.33 18.15 6.85
C PHE A 386 8.13 17.30 5.58
N GLN A 387 8.67 17.74 4.44
CA GLN A 387 8.54 16.98 3.19
C GLN A 387 9.34 15.68 3.22
N ALA A 388 10.51 15.67 3.85
CA ALA A 388 11.30 14.46 4.03
C ALA A 388 10.55 13.42 4.87
N LEU A 389 9.96 13.85 5.99
CA LEU A 389 9.14 12.98 6.85
C LEU A 389 7.91 12.46 6.10
N ARG A 390 7.21 13.34 5.38
CA ARG A 390 6.03 12.96 4.58
C ARG A 390 6.33 11.93 3.48
N ARG A 391 7.56 11.94 2.93
CA ARG A 391 8.02 10.97 1.91
C ARG A 391 8.56 9.67 2.50
N MET A 392 8.54 9.49 3.81
CA MET A 392 8.89 8.24 4.49
C MET A 392 7.72 7.24 4.58
N ASP A 393 6.55 7.56 4.09
CA ASP A 393 5.33 6.77 4.23
C ASP A 393 5.52 5.27 3.89
N GLU A 394 6.22 4.94 2.81
CA GLU A 394 6.56 3.57 2.42
C GLU A 394 7.48 2.89 3.45
N ILE A 395 8.45 3.63 4.00
CA ILE A 395 9.39 3.13 5.01
C ILE A 395 8.64 2.86 6.32
N LEU A 396 7.82 3.80 6.75
CA LEU A 396 7.07 3.69 8.01
C LEU A 396 6.13 2.48 8.00
N VAL A 397 5.36 2.28 6.93
CA VAL A 397 4.49 1.10 6.85
C VAL A 397 5.29 -0.20 6.81
N ALA A 398 6.41 -0.23 6.10
CA ALA A 398 7.27 -1.41 6.04
C ALA A 398 7.87 -1.76 7.43
N ASN A 399 8.34 -0.75 8.16
CA ASN A 399 8.90 -0.91 9.50
C ASN A 399 7.83 -1.34 10.51
N PHE A 400 6.65 -0.71 10.47
CA PHE A 400 5.51 -1.13 11.28
C PHE A 400 5.16 -2.61 11.06
N MET A 401 5.14 -3.09 9.82
CA MET A 401 4.81 -4.48 9.55
C MET A 401 5.87 -5.46 10.08
N VAL A 402 7.15 -5.05 10.12
CA VAL A 402 8.21 -5.83 10.81
C VAL A 402 7.97 -5.84 12.32
N PHE A 403 7.70 -4.68 12.90
CA PHE A 403 7.38 -4.55 14.32
C PHE A 403 6.16 -5.39 14.70
N GLN A 404 5.07 -5.30 13.93
CA GLN A 404 3.82 -6.00 14.23
C GLN A 404 4.00 -7.53 14.21
N GLU A 405 4.79 -8.06 13.27
CA GLU A 405 5.13 -9.49 13.27
C GLU A 405 5.93 -9.88 14.52
N VAL A 406 6.90 -9.08 14.92
CA VAL A 406 7.70 -9.34 16.14
C VAL A 406 6.81 -9.42 17.37
N VAL A 407 5.87 -8.48 17.55
CA VAL A 407 4.98 -8.50 18.73
C VAL A 407 3.86 -9.55 18.65
N GLU A 408 3.57 -10.08 17.47
CA GLU A 408 2.66 -11.20 17.28
C GLU A 408 3.34 -12.56 17.48
N GLU A 409 4.61 -12.68 17.12
CA GLU A 409 5.39 -13.92 17.27
C GLU A 409 5.98 -14.06 18.69
N ASP A 410 6.45 -12.97 19.25
CA ASP A 410 7.06 -12.88 20.57
C ASP A 410 6.14 -12.21 21.60
N CYS A 411 6.22 -12.67 22.85
CA CYS A 411 5.40 -12.12 23.92
C CYS A 411 6.16 -11.03 24.68
N TYR A 412 5.86 -9.77 24.35
CA TYR A 412 6.32 -8.61 25.11
C TYR A 412 5.23 -8.10 26.06
N ASP A 413 5.62 -7.78 27.29
CA ASP A 413 4.74 -7.14 28.27
C ASP A 413 4.69 -5.63 28.08
N LEU A 414 5.81 -5.07 27.61
CA LEU A 414 6.03 -3.63 27.47
C LEU A 414 6.67 -3.33 26.11
N ILE A 415 6.16 -2.35 25.43
CA ILE A 415 6.75 -1.73 24.26
C ILE A 415 7.16 -0.32 24.64
N ILE A 416 8.41 0.07 24.38
CA ILE A 416 8.92 1.41 24.62
C ILE A 416 9.36 1.96 23.28
N GLY A 417 8.70 3.02 22.81
CA GLY A 417 9.01 3.66 21.55
C GLY A 417 9.48 5.09 21.74
N ASP A 418 10.74 5.38 21.37
CA ASP A 418 11.25 6.75 21.31
C ASP A 418 11.11 7.25 19.88
N GLU A 419 10.15 8.15 19.66
CA GLU A 419 9.79 8.67 18.34
C GLU A 419 9.50 7.53 17.33
N ALA A 420 8.88 6.43 17.79
CA ALA A 420 8.48 5.30 16.95
C ALA A 420 7.17 5.63 16.21
N TRP A 421 7.24 6.57 15.27
CA TRP A 421 6.10 7.14 14.53
C TRP A 421 5.32 6.10 13.74
N ASP A 422 6.00 5.10 13.20
CA ASP A 422 5.42 3.97 12.50
C ASP A 422 4.47 3.17 13.41
N VAL A 423 4.89 2.87 14.64
CA VAL A 423 4.08 2.14 15.61
C VAL A 423 2.90 2.97 16.09
N ASP A 424 3.15 4.22 16.45
CA ASP A 424 2.10 5.12 16.95
C ASP A 424 1.02 5.35 15.89
N TYR A 425 1.41 5.71 14.68
CA TYR A 425 0.49 5.98 13.58
C TYR A 425 -0.34 4.74 13.22
N TYR A 426 0.30 3.63 12.92
CA TYR A 426 -0.43 2.47 12.42
C TYR A 426 -1.20 1.70 13.49
N TRP A 427 -0.85 1.82 14.78
CA TRP A 427 -1.72 1.32 15.84
C TRP A 427 -2.96 2.20 16.05
N HIS A 428 -2.89 3.51 15.82
CA HIS A 428 -4.08 4.35 15.81
C HIS A 428 -4.99 4.06 14.60
N GLU A 429 -4.41 3.81 13.43
CA GLU A 429 -5.17 3.39 12.24
C GLU A 429 -5.70 1.93 12.34
N ASN A 430 -5.08 1.09 13.16
CA ASN A 430 -5.43 -0.32 13.34
C ASN A 430 -5.42 -0.70 14.83
N PRO A 431 -6.32 -0.14 15.65
CA PRO A 431 -6.27 -0.29 17.11
C PRO A 431 -6.40 -1.73 17.61
N GLU A 432 -7.06 -2.60 16.82
CA GLU A 432 -7.20 -4.02 17.12
C GLU A 432 -5.86 -4.80 17.07
N LEU A 433 -4.84 -4.22 16.45
CA LEU A 433 -3.52 -4.84 16.34
C LEU A 433 -2.63 -4.58 17.55
N LYS A 434 -2.99 -3.65 18.42
CA LYS A 434 -2.17 -3.34 19.60
C LYS A 434 -1.92 -4.57 20.46
N ARG A 435 -0.65 -4.76 20.83
CA ARG A 435 -0.19 -5.82 21.75
C ARG A 435 0.64 -5.20 22.86
N GLY A 436 0.48 -5.70 24.09
CA GLY A 436 1.24 -5.22 25.25
C GLY A 436 0.90 -3.81 25.70
N GLN A 437 1.64 -3.33 26.69
CA GLN A 437 1.56 -1.94 27.16
C GLN A 437 2.52 -1.07 26.33
N ASN A 438 2.08 0.11 25.94
CA ASN A 438 2.85 1.01 25.10
C ASN A 438 3.25 2.28 25.85
N VAL A 439 4.55 2.54 25.92
CA VAL A 439 5.14 3.77 26.44
C VAL A 439 5.72 4.56 25.28
N TRP A 440 5.15 5.72 25.03
CA TRP A 440 5.58 6.65 24.00
C TRP A 440 6.50 7.72 24.59
N LEU A 441 7.74 7.78 24.10
CA LEU A 441 8.68 8.84 24.44
C LEU A 441 8.77 9.80 23.26
N THR A 442 8.68 11.11 23.53
CA THR A 442 8.73 12.13 22.47
C THR A 442 9.34 13.42 22.97
N ASP A 443 10.03 14.14 22.11
CA ASP A 443 10.38 15.55 22.23
C ASP A 443 9.66 16.42 21.18
N PHE A 444 8.76 15.82 20.40
CA PHE A 444 8.00 16.43 19.32
C PHE A 444 6.58 16.82 19.79
N VAL A 445 6.15 18.01 19.40
CA VAL A 445 4.82 18.57 19.79
C VAL A 445 3.91 18.88 18.60
N GLY A 446 4.40 18.77 17.38
CA GLY A 446 3.62 19.02 16.16
C GLY A 446 4.45 19.66 15.05
N TYR A 447 3.89 19.64 13.84
CA TYR A 447 4.51 20.22 12.66
C TYR A 447 4.25 21.72 12.55
N LEU A 448 5.27 22.45 12.13
CA LEU A 448 5.14 23.84 11.70
C LEU A 448 5.60 23.94 10.24
N PRO A 449 4.93 24.78 9.43
CA PRO A 449 5.37 25.00 8.06
C PRO A 449 6.75 25.66 8.03
N MET A 450 7.58 25.26 7.07
CA MET A 450 8.85 25.95 6.81
C MET A 450 8.57 27.37 6.32
N PRO A 451 9.46 28.33 6.59
CA PRO A 451 9.26 29.73 6.19
C PRO A 451 9.04 29.94 4.68
N ASP A 452 9.61 29.07 3.86
CA ASP A 452 9.50 29.07 2.39
C ASP A 452 8.47 28.07 1.84
N GLY A 453 7.77 27.33 2.72
CA GLY A 453 6.80 26.27 2.34
C GLY A 453 5.48 26.79 1.77
N GLY A 454 5.14 28.05 2.04
CA GLY A 454 3.94 28.70 1.53
C GLY A 454 2.61 28.14 2.05
N GLU A 455 1.51 28.55 1.41
CA GLU A 455 0.14 28.18 1.84
C GLU A 455 -0.13 26.66 1.77
N ARG A 456 0.45 25.98 0.78
CA ARG A 456 0.29 24.53 0.64
C ARG A 456 0.89 23.78 1.82
N GLU A 457 2.09 24.13 2.25
CA GLU A 457 2.73 23.46 3.37
C GLU A 457 2.04 23.81 4.70
N ALA A 458 1.57 25.05 4.85
CA ALA A 458 0.76 25.44 6.01
C ALA A 458 -0.54 24.61 6.09
N PHE A 459 -1.20 24.35 4.98
CA PHE A 459 -2.37 23.46 4.93
C PHE A 459 -1.99 22.03 5.33
N LEU A 460 -0.95 21.47 4.73
CA LEU A 460 -0.53 20.08 4.97
C LEU A 460 -0.08 19.84 6.42
N THR A 461 0.69 20.77 7.01
CA THR A 461 1.12 20.66 8.41
C THR A 461 -0.07 20.77 9.36
N THR A 462 -1.05 21.60 9.04
CA THR A 462 -2.30 21.70 9.81
C THR A 462 -3.07 20.40 9.77
N ASP A 463 -3.20 19.78 8.59
CA ASP A 463 -3.88 18.51 8.41
C ASP A 463 -3.20 17.37 9.18
N TYR A 464 -1.87 17.24 9.09
CA TYR A 464 -1.10 16.24 9.85
C TYR A 464 -1.23 16.42 11.37
N ASN A 465 -1.22 17.67 11.87
CA ASN A 465 -1.44 17.93 13.28
C ASN A 465 -2.87 17.58 13.72
N ALA A 466 -3.87 17.84 12.86
CA ALA A 466 -5.26 17.46 13.13
C ALA A 466 -5.41 15.94 13.19
N GLU A 467 -4.84 15.20 12.24
CA GLU A 467 -4.83 13.75 12.24
C GLU A 467 -4.23 13.17 13.53
N MET A 468 -3.07 13.67 13.97
CA MET A 468 -2.44 13.25 15.22
C MET A 468 -3.35 13.49 16.45
N ILE A 469 -4.02 14.63 16.52
CA ILE A 469 -4.95 14.95 17.60
C ILE A 469 -6.16 14.02 17.58
N GLU A 470 -6.76 13.82 16.42
CA GLU A 470 -7.90 12.92 16.24
C GLU A 470 -7.57 11.46 16.59
N HIS A 471 -6.38 10.98 16.23
CA HIS A 471 -5.89 9.66 16.60
C HIS A 471 -5.85 9.49 18.12
N ILE A 472 -5.24 10.46 18.84
CA ILE A 472 -5.12 10.42 20.30
C ILE A 472 -6.49 10.50 20.97
N ASP A 473 -7.37 11.38 20.50
CA ASP A 473 -8.71 11.56 21.07
C ASP A 473 -9.59 10.32 20.84
N ARG A 474 -9.48 9.70 19.67
CA ARG A 474 -10.28 8.54 19.29
C ARG A 474 -9.85 7.27 20.03
N TYR A 475 -8.53 7.07 20.20
CA TYR A 475 -7.97 5.86 20.78
C TYR A 475 -6.89 6.18 21.84
N PRO A 476 -7.24 6.89 22.94
CA PRO A 476 -6.26 7.34 23.95
C PRO A 476 -5.52 6.18 24.64
N TRP A 477 -6.09 4.97 24.58
CA TRP A 477 -5.49 3.77 25.15
C TRP A 477 -4.35 3.16 24.32
N ILE A 478 -4.10 3.65 23.10
CA ILE A 478 -2.95 3.24 22.29
C ILE A 478 -1.65 3.63 23.01
N ARG A 479 -1.59 4.82 23.58
CA ARG A 479 -0.49 5.28 24.43
C ARG A 479 -0.84 5.06 25.90
N ASP A 480 -0.45 3.90 26.49
CA ASP A 480 -0.67 3.67 27.94
C ASP A 480 0.04 4.72 28.77
N ARG A 481 1.19 5.20 28.30
CA ARG A 481 1.92 6.37 28.82
C ARG A 481 2.56 7.14 27.67
N ALA A 482 2.45 8.46 27.72
CA ALA A 482 3.20 9.38 26.88
C ALA A 482 4.09 10.24 27.79
N ILE A 483 5.37 10.30 27.47
CA ILE A 483 6.39 10.99 28.28
C ILE A 483 7.13 11.95 27.36
N PHE A 484 7.04 13.23 27.67
CA PHE A 484 7.83 14.27 27.01
C PHE A 484 9.23 14.28 27.60
N VAL A 485 10.26 14.14 26.75
CA VAL A 485 11.67 13.98 27.13
C VAL A 485 12.59 15.09 26.65
N GLY A 486 11.99 16.18 26.10
CA GLY A 486 12.66 17.38 25.63
C GLY A 486 12.96 18.40 26.71
#